data_c9393a9ab3b31f67941929c0a61a2eff
#
_entry.id   c9393a9ab3b31f67941929c0a61a2eff
#
_cell.length_a   1.000
_cell.length_b   1.000
_cell.length_c   1.000
_cell.angle_alpha   90.00
_cell.angle_beta   90.00
_cell.angle_gamma   90.00
#
_symmetry.space_group_name_H-M   'P 1'
#
loop_
_entity.id
_entity.type
_entity.pdbx_description
1 polymer ?
#
loop_
_entity_poly.entity_id
_entity_poly.type
_entity_poly.pdbx_seq_one_letter_code
_entity_poly.pdbx_strand_id
1 'polypeptide(L)'
;MNKKLFLILGAILLFLFGTTANAKVPMYYDNNPNLILMYENPSGTAFYLDKTSLVNEEYDPPYYKLAINVVCVPNASRGATNFYVVTKHFNYHYHYRSMFVLNPDTNLWRPLKLHASNAEGAVDEGIGEAAFYLAYKIKFHDLYDSKFYKQLRK
;
A
#
# COMPACT_ATOMS: atom_id res chain seq x y z
N MET A 1 -4.64 -26.34 51.33
CA MET A 1 -4.50 -26.01 49.90
C MET A 1 -3.06 -25.74 49.59
N ASN A 2 -2.38 -26.58 48.77
CA ASN A 2 -0.93 -26.59 48.60
C ASN A 2 -0.40 -25.34 47.90
N LYS A 3 0.46 -24.54 48.55
CA LYS A 3 1.12 -23.33 47.99
C LYS A 3 1.80 -23.60 46.63
N LYS A 4 2.29 -24.84 46.43
CA LYS A 4 2.90 -25.25 45.14
C LYS A 4 1.88 -25.36 43.99
N LEU A 5 0.62 -25.75 44.29
CA LEU A 5 -0.44 -25.85 43.29
C LEU A 5 -0.86 -24.45 42.79
N PHE A 6 -0.88 -23.47 43.70
CA PHE A 6 -1.21 -22.06 43.35
C PHE A 6 -0.14 -21.41 42.50
N LEU A 7 1.16 -21.73 42.72
CA LEU A 7 2.28 -21.23 41.88
C LEU A 7 2.25 -21.82 40.48
N ILE A 8 1.87 -23.10 40.33
CA ILE A 8 1.78 -23.75 39.02
C ILE A 8 0.58 -23.19 38.23
N LEU A 9 -0.57 -22.98 38.89
CA LEU A 9 -1.73 -22.37 38.26
C LEU A 9 -1.47 -20.91 37.81
N GLY A 10 -0.76 -20.14 38.63
CA GLY A 10 -0.36 -18.76 38.30
C GLY A 10 0.63 -18.70 37.12
N ALA A 11 1.57 -19.63 37.02
CA ALA A 11 2.50 -19.72 35.90
C ALA A 11 1.79 -20.12 34.60
N ILE A 12 0.81 -21.01 34.63
CA ILE A 12 0.02 -21.40 33.45
C ILE A 12 -0.86 -20.23 32.96
N LEU A 13 -1.45 -19.44 33.87
CA LEU A 13 -2.22 -18.25 33.46
C LEU A 13 -1.35 -17.18 32.80
N LEU A 14 -0.09 -17.02 33.20
CA LEU A 14 0.83 -16.06 32.58
C LEU A 14 1.23 -16.45 31.14
N PHE A 15 1.23 -17.73 30.81
CA PHE A 15 1.47 -18.21 29.45
C PHE A 15 0.26 -18.06 28.50
N LEU A 16 -0.95 -17.82 29.03
CA LEU A 16 -2.16 -17.62 28.21
C LEU A 16 -2.32 -16.18 27.71
N PHE A 17 -1.59 -15.23 28.28
CA PHE A 17 -1.45 -13.89 27.68
C PHE A 17 -0.35 -13.91 26.63
N GLY A 18 -0.55 -14.70 25.58
CA GLY A 18 0.30 -14.67 24.41
C GLY A 18 0.34 -13.24 23.90
N THR A 19 1.52 -12.60 23.95
CA THR A 19 1.78 -11.37 23.22
C THR A 19 1.43 -11.67 21.77
N THR A 20 0.41 -11.00 21.22
CA THR A 20 0.17 -11.01 19.78
C THR A 20 1.40 -10.40 19.12
N ALA A 21 2.35 -11.26 18.74
CA ALA A 21 3.50 -10.82 17.96
C ALA A 21 2.93 -10.29 16.63
N ASN A 22 2.98 -8.97 16.44
CA ASN A 22 2.68 -8.41 15.13
C ASN A 22 3.71 -8.96 14.16
N ALA A 23 3.25 -9.77 13.19
CA ALA A 23 4.10 -10.25 12.12
C ALA A 23 4.52 -9.04 11.27
N LYS A 24 5.81 -8.94 10.97
CA LYS A 24 6.28 -7.92 10.05
C LYS A 24 5.70 -8.22 8.67
N VAL A 25 4.91 -7.28 8.14
CA VAL A 25 4.35 -7.38 6.80
C VAL A 25 5.51 -7.48 5.77
N PRO A 26 5.51 -8.49 4.90
CA PRO A 26 6.59 -8.70 3.95
C PRO A 26 6.63 -7.61 2.87
N MET A 27 7.82 -7.31 2.35
CA MET A 27 8.02 -6.34 1.27
C MET A 27 7.31 -6.75 -0.03
N TYR A 28 7.23 -8.07 -0.28
CA TYR A 28 6.60 -8.63 -1.47
C TYR A 28 5.52 -9.61 -1.02
N TYR A 29 4.29 -9.41 -1.50
CA TYR A 29 3.21 -10.33 -1.20
C TYR A 29 3.47 -11.69 -1.84
N ASP A 30 3.33 -12.76 -1.05
CA ASP A 30 3.58 -14.14 -1.46
C ASP A 30 4.95 -14.36 -2.17
N ASN A 31 5.97 -13.63 -1.71
CA ASN A 31 7.32 -13.61 -2.33
C ASN A 31 7.33 -13.22 -3.82
N ASN A 32 6.25 -12.64 -4.34
CA ASN A 32 6.17 -12.18 -5.72
C ASN A 32 6.76 -10.76 -5.84
N PRO A 33 7.90 -10.56 -6.53
CA PRO A 33 8.54 -9.26 -6.67
C PRO A 33 7.71 -8.24 -7.47
N ASN A 34 6.65 -8.67 -8.14
CA ASN A 34 5.72 -7.79 -8.84
C ASN A 34 4.65 -7.18 -7.93
N LEU A 35 4.43 -7.79 -6.74
CA LEU A 35 3.49 -7.31 -5.73
C LEU A 35 4.25 -6.63 -4.60
N ILE A 36 4.49 -5.33 -4.72
CA ILE A 36 5.35 -4.56 -3.81
C ILE A 36 4.53 -3.82 -2.75
N LEU A 37 4.93 -3.94 -1.48
CA LEU A 37 4.32 -3.21 -0.38
C LEU A 37 4.51 -1.70 -0.54
N MET A 38 3.40 -0.99 -0.65
CA MET A 38 3.38 0.47 -0.70
C MET A 38 3.10 1.07 0.67
N TYR A 39 2.19 0.47 1.42
CA TYR A 39 1.76 1.00 2.70
C TYR A 39 1.12 -0.08 3.56
N GLU A 40 1.26 0.05 4.87
CA GLU A 40 0.49 -0.68 5.88
C GLU A 40 -0.22 0.35 6.76
N ASN A 41 -1.54 0.26 6.86
CA ASN A 41 -2.29 1.18 7.70
C ASN A 41 -2.29 0.74 9.18
N PRO A 42 -2.65 1.63 10.12
CA PRO A 42 -2.69 1.31 11.56
C PRO A 42 -3.63 0.16 11.94
N SER A 43 -4.61 -0.16 11.11
CA SER A 43 -5.51 -1.32 11.34
C SER A 43 -4.88 -2.66 10.89
N GLY A 44 -3.65 -2.63 10.37
CA GLY A 44 -2.91 -3.82 9.93
C GLY A 44 -3.28 -4.29 8.53
N THR A 45 -3.92 -3.45 7.71
CA THR A 45 -4.15 -3.74 6.29
C THR A 45 -2.93 -3.31 5.48
N ALA A 46 -2.39 -4.24 4.69
CA ALA A 46 -1.30 -3.98 3.75
C ALA A 46 -1.82 -3.73 2.34
N PHE A 47 -1.20 -2.79 1.65
CA PHE A 47 -1.51 -2.39 0.27
C PHE A 47 -0.32 -2.66 -0.62
N TYR A 48 -0.47 -3.60 -1.56
CA TYR A 48 0.58 -3.99 -2.50
C TYR A 48 0.24 -3.53 -3.90
N LEU A 49 1.17 -2.84 -4.54
CA LEU A 49 1.07 -2.46 -5.93
C LEU A 49 1.37 -3.65 -6.84
N ASP A 50 0.48 -3.96 -7.78
CA ASP A 50 0.75 -4.95 -8.83
C ASP A 50 1.37 -4.25 -10.03
N LYS A 51 2.70 -4.36 -10.16
CA LYS A 51 3.45 -3.73 -11.25
C LYS A 51 3.08 -4.26 -12.63
N THR A 52 2.55 -5.48 -12.71
CA THR A 52 2.20 -6.13 -13.99
C THR A 52 0.86 -5.70 -14.53
N SER A 53 0.04 -5.07 -13.69
CA SER A 53 -1.32 -4.63 -14.03
C SER A 53 -1.39 -3.21 -14.60
N LEU A 54 -0.24 -2.53 -14.75
CA LEU A 54 -0.20 -1.15 -15.23
C LEU A 54 -0.75 -1.04 -16.65
N VAL A 55 -1.74 -0.18 -16.81
CA VAL A 55 -2.34 0.17 -18.11
C VAL A 55 -2.16 1.66 -18.36
N ASN A 56 -1.66 2.00 -19.55
CA ASN A 56 -1.64 3.37 -20.05
C ASN A 56 -2.96 3.62 -20.80
N GLU A 57 -3.91 4.31 -20.15
CA GLU A 57 -5.23 4.59 -20.69
C GLU A 57 -5.23 5.79 -21.63
N GLU A 58 -4.36 6.78 -21.38
CA GLU A 58 -4.23 7.97 -22.22
C GLU A 58 -2.79 8.49 -22.17
N TYR A 59 -2.24 8.77 -23.35
CA TYR A 59 -0.93 9.40 -23.52
C TYR A 59 -1.07 10.59 -24.47
N ASP A 60 -1.33 11.76 -23.92
CA ASP A 60 -1.44 13.05 -24.64
C ASP A 60 -0.73 14.14 -23.83
N PRO A 61 0.61 14.21 -23.91
CA PRO A 61 1.38 15.18 -23.10
C PRO A 61 0.86 16.61 -23.27
N PRO A 62 0.61 17.36 -22.18
CA PRO A 62 1.01 17.07 -20.79
C PRO A 62 0.00 16.27 -19.97
N TYR A 63 -1.01 15.67 -20.58
CA TYR A 63 -2.06 14.89 -19.94
C TYR A 63 -1.80 13.39 -20.07
N TYR A 64 -2.05 12.66 -18.97
CA TYR A 64 -1.84 11.22 -18.93
C TYR A 64 -2.92 10.57 -18.06
N LYS A 65 -3.40 9.37 -18.45
CA LYS A 65 -4.22 8.52 -17.58
C LYS A 65 -3.62 7.15 -17.45
N LEU A 66 -3.52 6.67 -16.23
CA LEU A 66 -3.00 5.35 -15.91
C LEU A 66 -3.98 4.60 -15.01
N ALA A 67 -4.08 3.30 -15.21
CA ALA A 67 -4.75 2.40 -14.27
C ALA A 67 -3.76 1.37 -13.73
N ILE A 68 -3.91 0.99 -12.45
CA ILE A 68 -3.06 0.00 -11.81
C ILE A 68 -3.82 -0.70 -10.68
N ASN A 69 -3.57 -2.01 -10.51
CA ASN A 69 -4.18 -2.77 -9.44
C ASN A 69 -3.41 -2.65 -8.13
N VAL A 70 -4.16 -2.63 -7.04
CA VAL A 70 -3.67 -2.69 -5.67
C VAL A 70 -4.28 -3.90 -4.98
N VAL A 71 -3.44 -4.79 -4.51
CA VAL A 71 -3.82 -5.94 -3.69
C VAL A 71 -3.88 -5.50 -2.25
N CYS A 72 -5.07 -5.56 -1.66
CA CYS A 72 -5.34 -5.16 -0.28
C CYS A 72 -5.46 -6.42 0.59
N VAL A 73 -4.62 -6.53 1.62
CA VAL A 73 -4.58 -7.69 2.54
C VAL A 73 -5.00 -7.23 3.93
N PRO A 74 -6.29 -7.40 4.32
CA PRO A 74 -6.74 -7.06 5.66
C PRO A 74 -6.06 -7.92 6.73
N ASN A 75 -5.73 -7.33 7.88
CA ASN A 75 -5.03 -8.01 8.98
C ASN A 75 -3.70 -8.69 8.58
N ALA A 76 -2.98 -8.17 7.59
CA ALA A 76 -1.67 -8.69 7.17
C ALA A 76 -0.67 -8.74 8.32
N SER A 77 -0.67 -7.75 9.23
CA SER A 77 0.16 -7.73 10.45
C SER A 77 -0.13 -8.86 11.43
N ARG A 78 -1.27 -9.54 11.28
CA ARG A 78 -1.66 -10.74 12.05
C ARG A 78 -1.46 -12.04 11.27
N GLY A 79 -0.80 -11.98 10.10
CA GLY A 79 -0.53 -13.14 9.26
C GLY A 79 -1.69 -13.57 8.37
N ALA A 80 -2.72 -12.73 8.18
CA ALA A 80 -3.80 -13.03 7.23
C ALA A 80 -3.28 -12.97 5.78
N THR A 81 -3.79 -13.88 4.95
CA THR A 81 -3.44 -14.01 3.53
C THR A 81 -4.61 -13.77 2.58
N ASN A 82 -5.82 -13.59 3.11
CA ASN A 82 -6.97 -13.23 2.29
C ASN A 82 -6.80 -11.82 1.75
N PHE A 83 -7.12 -11.62 0.47
CA PHE A 83 -6.98 -10.35 -0.18
C PHE A 83 -8.17 -10.03 -1.10
N TYR A 84 -8.27 -8.76 -1.45
CA TYR A 84 -9.09 -8.28 -2.56
C TYR A 84 -8.27 -7.31 -3.42
N VAL A 85 -8.71 -7.08 -4.65
CA VAL A 85 -8.01 -6.21 -5.60
C VAL A 85 -8.87 -4.99 -5.89
N VAL A 86 -8.24 -3.82 -5.88
CA VAL A 86 -8.85 -2.55 -6.27
C VAL A 86 -8.05 -1.97 -7.44
N THR A 87 -8.72 -1.65 -8.54
CA THR A 87 -8.10 -0.88 -9.61
C THR A 87 -8.16 0.60 -9.27
N LYS A 88 -7.01 1.25 -9.26
CA LYS A 88 -6.88 2.69 -9.09
C LYS A 88 -6.63 3.34 -10.44
N HIS A 89 -7.43 4.36 -10.78
CA HIS A 89 -7.26 5.18 -11.96
C HIS A 89 -6.71 6.53 -11.57
N PHE A 90 -5.69 6.98 -12.29
CA PHE A 90 -5.02 8.27 -12.05
C PHE A 90 -5.08 9.12 -13.30
N ASN A 91 -5.30 10.44 -13.10
CA ASN A 91 -5.19 11.46 -14.14
C ASN A 91 -4.10 12.45 -13.74
N TYR A 92 -3.22 12.76 -14.66
CA TYR A 92 -2.05 13.61 -14.42
C TYR A 92 -2.03 14.79 -15.38
N HIS A 93 -1.64 15.94 -14.85
CA HIS A 93 -1.24 17.09 -15.66
C HIS A 93 0.23 17.43 -15.35
N TYR A 94 1.14 17.04 -16.24
CA TYR A 94 2.57 17.05 -15.95
C TYR A 94 3.14 18.44 -15.69
N HIS A 95 2.76 19.46 -16.48
CA HIS A 95 3.28 20.83 -16.31
C HIS A 95 2.87 21.44 -14.96
N TYR A 96 1.65 21.19 -14.51
CA TYR A 96 1.17 21.71 -13.22
C TYR A 96 1.47 20.79 -12.05
N ARG A 97 2.09 19.62 -12.30
CA ARG A 97 2.33 18.60 -11.27
C ARG A 97 1.07 18.24 -10.49
N SER A 98 -0.06 18.24 -11.18
CA SER A 98 -1.36 17.91 -10.59
C SER A 98 -1.69 16.44 -10.86
N MET A 99 -2.06 15.73 -9.81
CA MET A 99 -2.46 14.33 -9.85
C MET A 99 -3.85 14.19 -9.24
N PHE A 100 -4.69 13.38 -9.88
CA PHE A 100 -6.04 13.07 -9.43
C PHE A 100 -6.22 11.55 -9.40
N VAL A 101 -7.03 11.09 -8.46
CA VAL A 101 -7.47 9.69 -8.40
C VAL A 101 -8.98 9.62 -8.59
N LEU A 102 -9.46 8.63 -9.33
CA LEU A 102 -10.89 8.38 -9.51
C LEU A 102 -11.45 7.76 -8.24
N ASN A 103 -12.50 8.38 -7.68
CA ASN A 103 -13.27 7.77 -6.62
C ASN A 103 -14.25 6.76 -7.24
N PRO A 104 -14.17 5.45 -6.93
CA PRO A 104 -14.99 4.43 -7.56
C PRO A 104 -16.48 4.55 -7.18
N ASP A 105 -16.81 5.08 -6.00
CA ASP A 105 -18.19 5.17 -5.51
C ASP A 105 -18.97 6.30 -6.17
N THR A 106 -18.28 7.42 -6.45
CA THR A 106 -18.90 8.63 -7.01
C THR A 106 -18.60 8.84 -8.49
N ASN A 107 -17.64 8.10 -9.03
CA ASN A 107 -17.09 8.29 -10.38
C ASN A 107 -16.57 9.72 -10.65
N LEU A 108 -16.07 10.38 -9.58
CA LEU A 108 -15.52 11.72 -9.66
C LEU A 108 -14.00 11.72 -9.42
N TRP A 109 -13.28 12.57 -10.15
CA TRP A 109 -11.86 12.79 -9.97
C TRP A 109 -11.60 13.62 -8.71
N ARG A 110 -10.83 13.07 -7.78
CA ARG A 110 -10.41 13.75 -6.54
C ARG A 110 -8.95 14.18 -6.68
N PRO A 111 -8.63 15.47 -6.46
CA PRO A 111 -7.23 15.90 -6.46
C PRO A 111 -6.46 15.26 -5.31
N LEU A 112 -5.26 14.78 -5.59
CA LEU A 112 -4.31 14.32 -4.58
C LEU A 112 -3.49 15.51 -4.12
N LYS A 113 -3.52 15.75 -2.80
CA LYS A 113 -2.72 16.79 -2.18
C LYS A 113 -1.37 16.21 -1.79
N LEU A 114 -0.31 16.90 -2.16
CA LEU A 114 1.04 16.58 -1.70
C LEU A 114 1.09 16.53 -0.17
N HIS A 115 1.71 15.50 0.38
CA HIS A 115 1.80 15.27 1.83
C HIS A 115 0.43 15.20 2.51
N ALA A 116 -0.50 14.46 1.91
CA ALA A 116 -1.82 14.27 2.50
C ALA A 116 -1.69 13.76 3.94
N SER A 117 -2.35 14.46 4.87
CA SER A 117 -2.30 14.14 6.30
C SER A 117 -3.11 12.90 6.69
N ASN A 118 -3.98 12.44 5.79
CA ASN A 118 -4.77 11.22 6.00
C ASN A 118 -4.11 10.01 5.31
N ALA A 119 -4.26 8.85 5.93
CA ALA A 119 -3.64 7.61 5.45
C ALA A 119 -4.04 7.25 4.01
N GLU A 120 -5.32 7.44 3.65
CA GLU A 120 -5.81 7.14 2.30
C GLU A 120 -5.16 8.02 1.23
N GLY A 121 -5.07 9.33 1.48
CA GLY A 121 -4.43 10.27 0.55
C GLY A 121 -2.95 9.97 0.37
N ALA A 122 -2.24 9.62 1.44
CA ALA A 122 -0.82 9.25 1.38
C ALA A 122 -0.59 7.94 0.59
N VAL A 123 -1.49 6.96 0.73
CA VAL A 123 -1.45 5.71 -0.06
C VAL A 123 -1.67 6.00 -1.54
N ASP A 124 -2.73 6.74 -1.89
CA ASP A 124 -3.05 7.08 -3.27
C ASP A 124 -1.95 7.92 -3.93
N GLU A 125 -1.33 8.85 -3.19
CA GLU A 125 -0.18 9.63 -3.65
C GLU A 125 1.01 8.74 -4.01
N GLY A 126 1.38 7.81 -3.11
CA GLY A 126 2.48 6.88 -3.32
C GLY A 126 2.24 5.93 -4.50
N ILE A 127 1.00 5.42 -4.64
CA ILE A 127 0.61 4.55 -5.76
C ILE A 127 0.64 5.33 -7.08
N GLY A 128 0.12 6.56 -7.12
CA GLY A 128 0.14 7.40 -8.30
C GLY A 128 1.55 7.77 -8.75
N GLU A 129 2.44 8.13 -7.82
CA GLU A 129 3.86 8.37 -8.11
C GLU A 129 4.54 7.11 -8.68
N ALA A 130 4.26 5.94 -8.07
CA ALA A 130 4.80 4.67 -8.54
C ALA A 130 4.30 4.30 -9.94
N ALA A 131 3.00 4.47 -10.21
CA ALA A 131 2.39 4.19 -11.51
C ALA A 131 3.01 5.05 -12.61
N PHE A 132 3.16 6.35 -12.38
CA PHE A 132 3.79 7.27 -13.34
C PHE A 132 5.25 6.91 -13.61
N TYR A 133 6.00 6.58 -12.54
CA TYR A 133 7.39 6.16 -12.68
C TYR A 133 7.53 4.82 -13.42
N LEU A 134 6.64 3.87 -13.17
CA LEU A 134 6.63 2.58 -13.87
C LEU A 134 6.36 2.76 -15.37
N ALA A 135 5.41 3.64 -15.72
CA ALA A 135 5.04 3.92 -17.11
C ALA A 135 6.15 4.63 -17.87
N TYR A 136 6.71 5.70 -17.30
CA TYR A 136 7.54 6.65 -18.06
C TYR A 136 8.98 6.76 -17.57
N LYS A 137 9.36 6.13 -16.45
CA LYS A 137 10.67 6.25 -15.80
C LYS A 137 11.01 7.68 -15.38
N ILE A 138 9.98 8.50 -15.22
CA ILE A 138 10.05 9.90 -14.80
C ILE A 138 9.41 10.02 -13.44
N LYS A 139 10.03 10.69 -12.50
CA LYS A 139 9.46 11.01 -11.20
C LYS A 139 8.42 12.12 -11.39
N PHE A 140 7.21 11.90 -10.91
CA PHE A 140 6.16 12.89 -11.10
C PHE A 140 6.33 14.08 -10.15
N HIS A 141 6.44 13.83 -8.83
CA HIS A 141 6.65 14.88 -7.84
C HIS A 141 8.07 14.91 -7.25
N ASP A 142 8.84 13.82 -7.43
CA ASP A 142 10.18 13.63 -6.84
C ASP A 142 10.21 13.73 -5.29
N LEU A 143 9.15 13.26 -4.64
CA LEU A 143 8.98 13.33 -3.18
C LEU A 143 9.59 12.16 -2.43
N TYR A 144 9.86 11.07 -3.13
CA TYR A 144 10.33 9.82 -2.54
C TYR A 144 11.84 9.66 -2.73
N ASP A 145 12.47 8.94 -1.81
CA ASP A 145 13.89 8.69 -1.86
C ASP A 145 14.29 7.72 -3.01
N SER A 146 15.59 7.63 -3.26
CA SER A 146 16.11 6.75 -4.31
C SER A 146 15.82 5.26 -4.06
N LYS A 147 15.57 4.86 -2.80
CA LYS A 147 15.26 3.48 -2.42
C LYS A 147 13.87 3.09 -2.92
N PHE A 148 12.88 3.98 -2.78
CA PHE A 148 11.54 3.81 -3.32
C PHE A 148 11.58 3.47 -4.82
N TYR A 149 12.21 4.30 -5.64
CA TYR A 149 12.28 4.09 -7.08
C TYR A 149 13.11 2.86 -7.49
N LYS A 150 14.15 2.51 -6.70
CA LYS A 150 14.93 1.28 -6.94
C LYS A 150 14.11 0.02 -6.70
N GLN A 151 13.20 0.03 -5.74
CA GLN A 151 12.31 -1.10 -5.47
C GLN A 151 11.33 -1.34 -6.62
N LEU A 152 10.84 -0.28 -7.26
CA LEU A 152 9.94 -0.36 -8.41
C LEU A 152 10.61 -0.95 -9.66
N ARG A 153 11.95 -0.88 -9.78
CA ARG A 153 12.70 -1.40 -10.94
C ARG A 153 13.00 -2.90 -10.87
N LYS A 154 12.98 -3.47 -9.68
CA LYS A 154 13.21 -4.90 -9.46
C LYS A 154 12.00 -5.72 -9.86
#